data_84873d5c640910e75d88f48109e2522b
#
_entry.id   84873d5c640910e75d88f48109e2522b
#
_cell.length_a   1.000
_cell.length_b   1.000
_cell.length_c   1.000
_cell.angle_alpha   90.00
_cell.angle_beta   90.00
_cell.angle_gamma   90.00
#
_symmetry.space_group_name_H-M   'P 1'
#
loop_
_entity.id
_entity.type
_entity.pdbx_description
1 polymer ?
#
loop_
_entity_poly.entity_id
_entity_poly.type
_entity_poly.pdbx_seq_one_letter_code
_entity_poly.pdbx_strand_id
1 'polypeptide(L)'
;MAGHTDHHAPEGLLTRGTVLVVPGRGETRATYARFGKRLAADAYRVRVIDPPQVDAELPTGSPDAFGVRLAQAVEGTAAVDGVARPLILVGADAGADAGADAGADAGAAAVAALLAREGQALEPDGVVLAGLPGRATSSAGTWNAELDVRTSCPTHRGVLSDDAEVRRGSLAEPVPDSLLDAAYEGAVTAPTLLLVGDADPLADHEGLARVAKSSPRARLSRVRGAHHDVLNDVQHRSVAAEVVTFLETVRDGLIPLVVVESSAW
;
A
#
# COMPACT_ATOMS: atom_id res chain seq x y z
N MET A 1 -12.04 13.28 -13.16
CA MET A 1 -10.66 12.72 -13.01
C MET A 1 -10.47 12.49 -11.53
N ALA A 2 -10.01 11.30 -11.12
CA ALA A 2 -9.66 11.04 -9.73
C ALA A 2 -8.56 12.04 -9.29
N GLY A 3 -8.69 12.61 -8.09
CA GLY A 3 -7.68 13.51 -7.55
C GLY A 3 -6.38 12.76 -7.28
N HIS A 4 -5.26 13.47 -7.31
CA HIS A 4 -3.95 12.93 -6.93
C HIS A 4 -3.07 14.01 -6.30
N THR A 5 -2.04 13.57 -5.59
CA THR A 5 -0.97 14.43 -5.07
C THR A 5 0.36 13.88 -5.54
N ASP A 6 1.15 14.72 -6.19
CA ASP A 6 2.49 14.36 -6.68
C ASP A 6 3.58 14.88 -5.74
N HIS A 7 4.59 14.03 -5.51
CA HIS A 7 5.83 14.39 -4.87
C HIS A 7 6.96 14.13 -5.87
N HIS A 8 7.74 15.16 -6.15
CA HIS A 8 8.80 15.13 -7.16
C HIS A 8 10.16 15.02 -6.51
N ALA A 9 11.09 14.40 -7.23
CA ALA A 9 12.50 14.42 -6.89
C ALA A 9 13.02 15.87 -6.74
N PRO A 10 14.02 16.11 -5.87
CA PRO A 10 14.71 17.40 -5.83
C PRO A 10 15.22 17.82 -7.22
N GLU A 11 15.21 19.13 -7.49
CA GLU A 11 15.67 19.68 -8.75
C GLU A 11 17.10 19.24 -9.06
N GLY A 12 17.36 18.89 -10.31
CA GLY A 12 18.67 18.44 -10.79
C GLY A 12 18.95 16.94 -10.58
N LEU A 13 18.07 16.20 -9.92
CA LEU A 13 18.20 14.75 -9.81
C LEU A 13 17.42 14.03 -10.90
N LEU A 14 18.03 12.99 -11.46
CA LEU A 14 17.34 12.08 -12.37
C LEU A 14 16.35 11.22 -11.61
N THR A 15 15.12 11.13 -12.11
CA THR A 15 14.08 10.27 -11.53
C THR A 15 14.50 8.81 -11.63
N ARG A 16 14.52 8.11 -10.50
CA ARG A 16 14.97 6.72 -10.36
C ARG A 16 13.88 5.69 -10.65
N GLY A 17 12.62 6.10 -10.61
CA GLY A 17 11.45 5.24 -10.83
C GLY A 17 10.18 5.97 -10.42
N THR A 18 9.05 5.32 -10.65
CA THR A 18 7.72 5.84 -10.33
C THR A 18 7.05 4.98 -9.25
N VAL A 19 6.49 5.61 -8.24
CA VAL A 19 5.75 4.96 -7.17
C VAL A 19 4.31 5.49 -7.18
N LEU A 20 3.34 4.59 -7.34
CA LEU A 20 1.92 4.89 -7.22
C LEU A 20 1.42 4.37 -5.87
N VAL A 21 0.87 5.26 -5.04
CA VAL A 21 0.36 4.91 -3.70
C VAL A 21 -1.16 4.90 -3.71
N VAL A 22 -1.73 3.78 -3.28
CA VAL A 22 -3.16 3.55 -3.09
C VAL A 22 -3.44 3.56 -1.58
N PRO A 23 -4.20 4.54 -1.07
CA PRO A 23 -4.52 4.65 0.36
C PRO A 23 -5.31 3.46 0.91
N GLY A 24 -5.26 3.32 2.23
CA GLY A 24 -6.05 2.36 3.00
C GLY A 24 -7.47 2.85 3.30
N ARG A 25 -8.21 2.02 4.06
CA ARG A 25 -9.60 2.29 4.45
C ARG A 25 -9.74 3.61 5.20
N GLY A 26 -10.63 4.46 4.69
CA GLY A 26 -10.94 5.75 5.32
C GLY A 26 -9.83 6.77 5.26
N GLU A 27 -8.69 6.47 4.66
CA GLU A 27 -7.56 7.39 4.55
C GLU A 27 -7.67 8.28 3.31
N THR A 28 -6.93 9.37 3.33
CA THR A 28 -6.86 10.34 2.23
C THR A 28 -5.45 10.42 1.66
N ARG A 29 -5.28 11.15 0.58
CA ARG A 29 -3.95 11.45 0.01
C ARG A 29 -3.04 12.15 1.01
N ALA A 30 -3.59 13.00 1.86
CA ALA A 30 -2.84 13.76 2.86
C ALA A 30 -2.16 12.84 3.88
N THR A 31 -2.76 11.69 4.18
CA THR A 31 -2.21 10.65 5.07
C THR A 31 -0.81 10.22 4.64
N TYR A 32 -0.56 10.16 3.33
CA TYR A 32 0.71 9.66 2.76
C TYR A 32 1.71 10.76 2.40
N ALA A 33 1.43 12.04 2.72
CA ALA A 33 2.32 13.15 2.37
C ALA A 33 3.75 12.97 2.93
N ARG A 34 3.88 12.44 4.15
CA ARG A 34 5.19 12.19 4.80
C ARG A 34 5.95 11.07 4.10
N PHE A 35 5.27 9.98 3.78
CA PHE A 35 5.84 8.84 3.05
C PHE A 35 6.26 9.26 1.63
N GLY A 36 5.37 9.92 0.89
CA GLY A 36 5.64 10.39 -0.47
C GLY A 36 6.85 11.35 -0.54
N LYS A 37 6.91 12.35 0.36
CA LYS A 37 8.06 13.27 0.43
C LYS A 37 9.38 12.55 0.71
N ARG A 38 9.35 11.48 1.51
CA ARG A 38 10.56 10.74 1.83
C ARG A 38 11.09 9.95 0.63
N LEU A 39 10.23 9.24 -0.08
CA LEU A 39 10.64 8.55 -1.31
C LEU A 39 11.07 9.53 -2.41
N ALA A 40 10.41 10.67 -2.48
CA ALA A 40 10.79 11.72 -3.42
C ALA A 40 12.19 12.30 -3.13
N ALA A 41 12.59 12.38 -1.85
CA ALA A 41 13.95 12.79 -1.48
C ALA A 41 15.03 11.81 -1.98
N ASP A 42 14.68 10.53 -2.16
CA ASP A 42 15.52 9.50 -2.78
C ASP A 42 15.35 9.43 -4.31
N ALA A 43 14.87 10.53 -4.91
CA ALA A 43 14.69 10.73 -6.35
C ALA A 43 13.64 9.84 -7.03
N TYR A 44 12.68 9.29 -6.29
CA TYR A 44 11.50 8.65 -6.87
C TYR A 44 10.40 9.67 -7.15
N ARG A 45 9.71 9.50 -8.28
CA ARG A 45 8.46 10.22 -8.53
C ARG A 45 7.33 9.49 -7.84
N VAL A 46 6.66 10.14 -6.88
CA VAL A 46 5.59 9.51 -6.10
C VAL A 46 4.27 10.19 -6.39
N ARG A 47 3.27 9.40 -6.77
CA ARG A 47 1.88 9.84 -6.90
C ARG A 47 1.02 9.12 -5.89
N VAL A 48 0.32 9.86 -5.06
CA VAL A 48 -0.74 9.35 -4.18
C VAL A 48 -2.07 9.65 -4.84
N ILE A 49 -2.87 8.64 -5.09
CA ILE A 49 -4.21 8.79 -5.68
C ILE A 49 -5.28 8.89 -4.58
N ASP A 50 -6.47 9.37 -4.95
CA ASP A 50 -7.63 9.16 -4.10
C ASP A 50 -7.91 7.66 -3.97
N PRO A 51 -8.36 7.18 -2.80
CA PRO A 51 -8.75 5.79 -2.66
C PRO A 51 -9.78 5.46 -3.74
N PRO A 52 -9.56 4.40 -4.51
CA PRO A 52 -10.51 4.00 -5.52
C PRO A 52 -11.75 3.48 -4.81
N GLN A 53 -12.91 4.03 -5.17
CA GLN A 53 -14.18 3.43 -4.77
C GLN A 53 -14.32 2.11 -5.54
N VAL A 54 -14.52 1.05 -4.82
CA VAL A 54 -14.73 -0.29 -5.34
C VAL A 54 -16.15 -0.67 -4.95
N ASP A 55 -17.05 -0.79 -5.94
CA ASP A 55 -18.41 -1.20 -5.68
C ASP A 55 -18.44 -2.60 -5.04
N ALA A 56 -19.38 -2.84 -4.13
CA ALA A 56 -19.57 -4.14 -3.46
C ALA A 56 -19.78 -5.32 -4.43
N GLU A 57 -20.01 -5.03 -5.71
CA GLU A 57 -20.15 -5.98 -6.81
C GLU A 57 -18.83 -6.38 -7.49
N LEU A 58 -17.71 -6.20 -6.83
CA LEU A 58 -16.36 -6.52 -7.35
C LEU A 58 -16.17 -7.91 -7.96
N PRO A 59 -16.95 -8.96 -7.68
CA PRO A 59 -16.81 -10.20 -8.43
C PRO A 59 -17.27 -10.09 -9.89
N THR A 60 -18.09 -9.12 -10.25
CA THR A 60 -18.76 -9.11 -11.55
C THR A 60 -18.61 -7.85 -12.40
N GLY A 61 -18.23 -6.72 -11.82
CA GLY A 61 -18.34 -5.46 -12.58
C GLY A 61 -17.06 -4.65 -12.77
N SER A 62 -16.03 -4.71 -11.96
CA SER A 62 -15.07 -3.62 -11.99
C SER A 62 -13.61 -3.80 -11.57
N PRO A 63 -12.98 -4.96 -11.58
CA PRO A 63 -11.52 -5.00 -11.53
C PRO A 63 -10.89 -4.27 -12.70
N ASP A 64 -11.56 -4.31 -13.86
CA ASP A 64 -11.11 -3.60 -15.06
C ASP A 64 -11.15 -2.07 -14.86
N ALA A 65 -12.20 -1.53 -14.22
CA ALA A 65 -12.30 -0.10 -13.95
C ALA A 65 -11.24 0.38 -12.95
N PHE A 66 -10.91 -0.41 -11.93
CA PHE A 66 -9.81 -0.12 -11.01
C PHE A 66 -8.45 -0.16 -11.72
N GLY A 67 -8.19 -1.22 -12.50
CA GLY A 67 -6.99 -1.35 -13.31
C GLY A 67 -6.81 -0.21 -14.31
N VAL A 68 -7.89 0.19 -14.98
CA VAL A 68 -7.89 1.35 -15.92
C VAL A 68 -7.56 2.65 -15.16
N ARG A 69 -8.14 2.88 -13.99
CA ARG A 69 -7.83 4.08 -13.17
C ARG A 69 -6.38 4.11 -12.73
N LEU A 70 -5.81 2.96 -12.31
CA LEU A 70 -4.40 2.87 -11.96
C LEU A 70 -3.52 3.14 -13.18
N ALA A 71 -3.82 2.55 -14.33
CA ALA A 71 -3.08 2.77 -15.57
C ALA A 71 -3.11 4.25 -15.97
N GLN A 72 -4.27 4.91 -15.94
CA GLN A 72 -4.39 6.35 -16.19
C GLN A 72 -3.61 7.20 -15.19
N ALA A 73 -3.62 6.82 -13.90
CA ALA A 73 -2.84 7.51 -12.89
C ALA A 73 -1.33 7.39 -13.15
N VAL A 74 -0.87 6.22 -13.60
CA VAL A 74 0.52 5.97 -14.00
C VAL A 74 0.89 6.78 -15.24
N GLU A 75 0.09 6.71 -16.30
CA GLU A 75 0.30 7.48 -17.54
C GLU A 75 0.41 8.98 -17.26
N GLY A 76 -0.42 9.50 -16.36
CA GLY A 76 -0.35 10.90 -15.93
C GLY A 76 0.96 11.28 -15.21
N THR A 77 1.84 10.32 -14.87
CA THR A 77 3.19 10.60 -14.35
C THR A 77 4.25 10.69 -15.46
N ALA A 78 3.91 10.37 -16.69
CA ALA A 78 4.88 10.35 -17.79
C ALA A 78 5.54 11.73 -17.99
N ALA A 79 6.87 11.70 -18.20
CA ALA A 79 7.64 12.82 -18.71
C ALA A 79 7.80 12.66 -20.24
N VAL A 80 8.66 13.46 -20.86
CA VAL A 80 8.94 13.38 -22.31
C VAL A 80 9.39 11.98 -22.73
N ASP A 81 10.15 11.30 -21.85
CA ASP A 81 10.69 9.95 -22.08
C ASP A 81 9.76 8.82 -21.58
N GLY A 82 8.49 9.15 -21.24
CA GLY A 82 7.52 8.21 -20.72
C GLY A 82 7.53 8.09 -19.19
N VAL A 83 6.97 6.99 -18.68
CA VAL A 83 6.93 6.69 -17.25
C VAL A 83 8.28 6.15 -16.80
N ALA A 84 8.88 6.80 -15.78
CA ALA A 84 10.17 6.35 -15.24
C ALA A 84 10.03 4.99 -14.58
N ARG A 85 10.89 4.05 -14.95
CA ARG A 85 10.97 2.68 -14.41
C ARG A 85 12.08 2.56 -13.35
N PRO A 86 11.94 1.68 -12.32
CA PRO A 86 10.83 0.75 -12.15
C PRO A 86 9.52 1.46 -11.75
N LEU A 87 8.40 0.88 -12.16
CA LEU A 87 7.06 1.25 -11.70
C LEU A 87 6.69 0.37 -10.51
N ILE A 88 6.45 1.00 -9.37
CA ILE A 88 6.08 0.30 -8.13
C ILE A 88 4.66 0.71 -7.70
N LEU A 89 3.84 -0.28 -7.41
CA LEU A 89 2.56 -0.06 -6.75
C LEU A 89 2.72 -0.23 -5.24
N VAL A 90 2.23 0.71 -4.47
CA VAL A 90 2.14 0.63 -3.00
C VAL A 90 0.68 0.65 -2.63
N GLY A 91 0.17 -0.43 -2.06
CA GLY A 91 -1.16 -0.48 -1.47
C GLY A 91 -1.05 -0.53 0.06
N ALA A 92 -1.87 0.24 0.74
CA ALA A 92 -1.99 0.19 2.19
C ALA A 92 -3.35 -0.39 2.58
N ASP A 93 -3.40 -1.23 3.63
CA ASP A 93 -4.59 -1.85 4.18
C ASP A 93 -5.46 -2.59 3.13
N ALA A 94 -6.70 -2.90 3.46
CA ALA A 94 -7.71 -3.38 2.52
C ALA A 94 -8.98 -2.57 2.70
N GLY A 95 -9.60 -2.20 1.60
CA GLY A 95 -10.85 -1.46 1.64
C GLY A 95 -12.06 -2.39 1.65
N ALA A 96 -13.08 -2.04 2.40
CA ALA A 96 -14.43 -2.50 2.18
C ALA A 96 -15.42 -1.43 2.62
N ASP A 97 -16.44 -1.23 1.85
CA ASP A 97 -17.65 -0.58 2.32
C ASP A 97 -18.82 -1.55 2.24
N ALA A 98 -19.53 -1.72 3.34
CA ALA A 98 -20.75 -2.51 3.44
C ALA A 98 -22.01 -1.63 3.34
N GLY A 99 -21.88 -0.36 3.00
CA GLY A 99 -23.00 0.57 2.86
C GLY A 99 -23.54 0.60 1.43
N ALA A 100 -24.86 0.51 1.27
CA ALA A 100 -25.54 0.41 -0.03
C ALA A 100 -25.35 1.63 -0.98
N ASP A 101 -24.66 2.69 -0.53
CA ASP A 101 -24.52 3.96 -1.28
C ASP A 101 -23.08 4.55 -1.26
N ALA A 102 -22.10 3.87 -0.68
CA ALA A 102 -20.72 4.35 -0.64
C ALA A 102 -19.77 3.25 -1.16
N GLY A 103 -18.98 3.57 -2.16
CA GLY A 103 -18.01 2.63 -2.74
C GLY A 103 -16.93 2.22 -1.74
N ALA A 104 -16.47 0.99 -1.81
CA ALA A 104 -15.39 0.47 -0.96
C ALA A 104 -14.05 1.12 -1.31
N ASP A 105 -13.31 1.56 -0.28
CA ASP A 105 -11.94 2.02 -0.47
C ASP A 105 -11.03 0.80 -0.66
N ALA A 106 -10.29 0.78 -1.76
CA ALA A 106 -9.44 -0.34 -2.10
C ALA A 106 -7.96 0.00 -1.88
N GLY A 107 -7.34 -0.73 -0.97
CA GLY A 107 -5.92 -0.61 -0.63
C GLY A 107 -5.08 -1.80 -1.10
N ALA A 108 -4.24 -2.34 -0.21
CA ALA A 108 -3.32 -3.44 -0.52
C ALA A 108 -4.03 -4.71 -1.01
N ALA A 109 -5.17 -5.08 -0.41
CA ALA A 109 -5.90 -6.27 -0.84
C ALA A 109 -6.46 -6.12 -2.26
N ALA A 110 -6.98 -4.93 -2.62
CA ALA A 110 -7.46 -4.68 -3.98
C ALA A 110 -6.32 -4.67 -5.00
N VAL A 111 -5.16 -4.09 -4.66
CA VAL A 111 -3.96 -4.14 -5.50
C VAL A 111 -3.53 -5.60 -5.71
N ALA A 112 -3.45 -6.39 -4.65
CA ALA A 112 -3.09 -7.81 -4.74
C ALA A 112 -4.09 -8.60 -5.59
N ALA A 113 -5.40 -8.42 -5.34
CA ALA A 113 -6.47 -9.08 -6.10
C ALA A 113 -6.45 -8.69 -7.59
N LEU A 114 -6.21 -7.41 -7.90
CA LEU A 114 -6.05 -6.96 -9.28
C LEU A 114 -4.89 -7.68 -9.96
N LEU A 115 -3.71 -7.71 -9.31
CA LEU A 115 -2.49 -8.26 -9.90
C LEU A 115 -2.47 -9.79 -9.97
N ALA A 116 -3.32 -10.46 -9.21
CA ALA A 116 -3.51 -11.91 -9.28
C ALA A 116 -4.31 -12.36 -10.52
N ARG A 117 -4.91 -11.44 -11.28
CA ARG A 117 -5.73 -11.75 -12.47
C ARG A 117 -4.88 -11.80 -13.74
N GLU A 118 -5.29 -12.63 -14.68
CA GLU A 118 -4.71 -12.67 -16.03
C GLU A 118 -5.16 -11.47 -16.87
N GLY A 119 -4.32 -11.02 -17.79
CA GLY A 119 -4.66 -9.98 -18.76
C GLY A 119 -4.71 -8.55 -18.21
N GLN A 120 -3.94 -8.26 -17.16
CA GLN A 120 -3.85 -6.92 -16.56
C GLN A 120 -3.35 -5.87 -17.55
N ALA A 121 -4.00 -4.70 -17.56
CA ALA A 121 -3.54 -3.54 -18.32
C ALA A 121 -2.30 -2.87 -17.71
N LEU A 122 -1.98 -3.19 -16.45
CA LEU A 122 -0.88 -2.58 -15.69
C LEU A 122 0.10 -3.64 -15.23
N GLU A 123 1.34 -3.54 -15.69
CA GLU A 123 2.44 -4.43 -15.31
C GLU A 123 3.45 -3.65 -14.46
N PRO A 124 3.34 -3.67 -13.13
CA PRO A 124 4.33 -3.07 -12.25
C PRO A 124 5.60 -3.93 -12.20
N ASP A 125 6.75 -3.26 -12.03
CA ASP A 125 8.03 -3.94 -11.82
C ASP A 125 8.16 -4.49 -10.39
N GLY A 126 7.35 -3.96 -9.45
CA GLY A 126 7.27 -4.44 -8.07
C GLY A 126 6.05 -3.91 -7.33
N VAL A 127 5.74 -4.53 -6.21
CA VAL A 127 4.57 -4.24 -5.39
C VAL A 127 4.96 -4.17 -3.92
N VAL A 128 4.40 -3.20 -3.20
CA VAL A 128 4.47 -3.12 -1.73
C VAL A 128 3.05 -3.25 -1.19
N LEU A 129 2.79 -4.24 -0.38
CA LEU A 129 1.53 -4.46 0.32
C LEU A 129 1.76 -4.20 1.82
N ALA A 130 1.28 -3.06 2.30
CA ALA A 130 1.53 -2.58 3.65
C ALA A 130 0.25 -2.68 4.50
N GLY A 131 0.32 -3.36 5.66
CA GLY A 131 -0.82 -3.55 6.54
C GLY A 131 -1.94 -4.38 5.90
N LEU A 132 -1.62 -5.39 5.07
CA LEU A 132 -2.63 -6.28 4.51
C LEU A 132 -3.35 -7.02 5.66
N PRO A 133 -4.65 -6.78 5.88
CA PRO A 133 -5.37 -7.38 6.99
C PRO A 133 -5.74 -8.82 6.72
N GLY A 134 -6.00 -9.56 7.80
CA GLY A 134 -6.74 -10.80 7.75
C GLY A 134 -8.26 -10.57 7.77
N ARG A 135 -9.00 -11.59 8.22
CA ARG A 135 -10.48 -11.53 8.36
C ARG A 135 -10.94 -10.85 9.66
N ALA A 136 -9.98 -10.48 10.53
CA ALA A 136 -10.29 -9.77 11.76
C ALA A 136 -10.75 -8.34 11.46
N THR A 137 -11.75 -7.87 12.18
CA THR A 137 -12.20 -6.48 12.15
C THR A 137 -11.88 -5.79 13.47
N SER A 138 -11.71 -4.47 13.43
CA SER A 138 -11.60 -3.69 14.64
C SER A 138 -12.96 -3.66 15.36
N SER A 139 -12.99 -4.03 16.63
CA SER A 139 -14.16 -3.84 17.50
C SER A 139 -14.23 -2.43 18.10
N ALA A 140 -13.43 -1.51 17.61
CA ALA A 140 -13.28 -0.17 18.15
C ALA A 140 -14.57 0.65 17.97
N GLY A 141 -15.33 0.80 19.03
CA GLY A 141 -16.56 1.61 19.05
C GLY A 141 -16.34 3.12 19.07
N THR A 142 -15.10 3.60 19.21
CA THR A 142 -14.75 5.03 19.29
C THR A 142 -13.57 5.37 18.37
N TRP A 143 -13.50 6.63 17.94
CA TRP A 143 -12.39 7.10 17.12
C TRP A 143 -11.02 6.91 17.78
N ASN A 144 -10.92 7.15 19.09
CA ASN A 144 -9.66 6.94 19.79
C ASN A 144 -9.23 5.47 19.79
N ALA A 145 -10.17 4.54 19.96
CA ALA A 145 -9.87 3.12 19.91
C ALA A 145 -9.48 2.68 18.49
N GLU A 146 -10.08 3.25 17.44
CA GLU A 146 -9.61 3.03 16.05
C GLU A 146 -8.19 3.57 15.84
N LEU A 147 -7.89 4.77 16.35
CA LEU A 147 -6.54 5.33 16.28
C LEU A 147 -5.50 4.45 17.01
N ASP A 148 -5.88 3.77 18.10
CA ASP A 148 -4.99 2.84 18.81
C ASP A 148 -4.68 1.58 17.99
N VAL A 149 -5.60 1.16 17.12
CA VAL A 149 -5.36 0.09 16.14
C VAL A 149 -4.50 0.58 14.99
N ARG A 150 -4.75 1.80 14.50
CA ARG A 150 -4.03 2.37 13.35
C ARG A 150 -2.57 2.64 13.66
N THR A 151 -2.30 3.34 14.77
CA THR A 151 -0.96 3.88 15.00
C THR A 151 -0.73 4.37 16.42
N SER A 152 0.51 4.23 16.89
CA SER A 152 1.01 4.91 18.10
C SER A 152 1.72 6.23 17.80
N CYS A 153 1.85 6.63 16.53
CA CYS A 153 2.54 7.87 16.14
C CYS A 153 1.65 9.11 16.39
N PRO A 154 2.02 10.02 17.31
CA PRO A 154 1.21 11.22 17.60
C PRO A 154 0.99 12.11 16.37
N THR A 155 2.00 12.23 15.51
CA THR A 155 1.89 13.03 14.28
C THR A 155 0.89 12.41 13.31
N HIS A 156 0.89 11.08 13.15
CA HIS A 156 -0.06 10.41 12.27
C HIS A 156 -1.48 10.47 12.82
N ARG A 157 -1.65 10.28 14.13
CA ARG A 157 -2.94 10.48 14.82
C ARG A 157 -3.49 11.89 14.59
N GLY A 158 -2.63 12.92 14.64
CA GLY A 158 -3.00 14.30 14.31
C GLY A 158 -3.49 14.43 12.87
N VAL A 159 -2.72 13.93 11.89
CA VAL A 159 -3.11 13.97 10.47
C VAL A 159 -4.48 13.33 10.24
N LEU A 160 -4.72 12.14 10.81
CA LEU A 160 -6.00 11.45 10.68
C LEU A 160 -7.16 12.17 11.37
N SER A 161 -6.90 12.86 12.49
CA SER A 161 -7.94 13.53 13.28
C SER A 161 -8.29 14.90 12.73
N ASP A 162 -7.33 15.61 12.13
CA ASP A 162 -7.48 16.98 11.64
C ASP A 162 -8.05 17.01 10.20
N ASP A 163 -7.93 15.91 9.45
CA ASP A 163 -8.48 15.80 8.10
C ASP A 163 -9.96 15.40 8.16
N ALA A 164 -10.83 16.32 7.75
CA ALA A 164 -12.27 16.12 7.74
C ALA A 164 -12.76 15.08 6.70
N GLU A 165 -11.92 14.75 5.72
CA GLU A 165 -12.22 13.76 4.69
C GLU A 165 -11.86 12.33 5.13
N VAL A 166 -11.14 12.16 6.25
CA VAL A 166 -10.86 10.85 6.83
C VAL A 166 -12.14 10.22 7.35
N ARG A 167 -12.45 9.03 6.86
CA ARG A 167 -13.65 8.28 7.25
C ARG A 167 -13.37 7.47 8.50
N ARG A 168 -13.88 7.98 9.62
CA ARG A 168 -13.76 7.34 10.94
C ARG A 168 -14.68 6.11 11.03
N GLY A 169 -14.22 5.08 11.70
CA GLY A 169 -14.96 3.82 11.86
C GLY A 169 -14.69 2.80 10.74
N SER A 170 -13.92 3.15 9.74
CA SER A 170 -13.68 2.31 8.57
C SER A 170 -12.96 0.99 8.87
N LEU A 171 -12.15 0.90 9.94
CA LEU A 171 -11.53 -0.36 10.34
C LEU A 171 -12.49 -1.36 11.01
N ALA A 172 -13.68 -0.91 11.40
CA ALA A 172 -14.72 -1.83 11.90
C ALA A 172 -15.50 -2.51 10.77
N GLU A 173 -15.39 -2.01 9.55
CA GLU A 173 -16.03 -2.60 8.38
C GLU A 173 -15.26 -3.84 7.92
N PRO A 174 -15.96 -4.95 7.62
CA PRO A 174 -15.30 -6.17 7.15
C PRO A 174 -14.75 -5.98 5.74
N VAL A 175 -13.59 -6.56 5.48
CA VAL A 175 -13.07 -6.68 4.10
C VAL A 175 -13.82 -7.83 3.41
N PRO A 176 -14.29 -7.67 2.16
CA PRO A 176 -14.93 -8.76 1.43
C PRO A 176 -14.04 -10.01 1.37
N ASP A 177 -14.61 -11.16 1.69
CA ASP A 177 -13.89 -12.44 1.67
C ASP A 177 -13.25 -12.72 0.32
N SER A 178 -13.96 -12.43 -0.78
CA SER A 178 -13.44 -12.61 -2.14
C SER A 178 -12.18 -11.78 -2.43
N LEU A 179 -12.06 -10.61 -1.81
CA LEU A 179 -10.90 -9.74 -1.95
C LEU A 179 -9.70 -10.30 -1.15
N LEU A 180 -9.98 -10.77 0.08
CA LEU A 180 -8.94 -11.41 0.91
C LEU A 180 -8.48 -12.74 0.29
N ASP A 181 -9.40 -13.57 -0.20
CA ASP A 181 -9.05 -14.82 -0.90
C ASP A 181 -8.14 -14.53 -2.10
N ALA A 182 -8.48 -13.54 -2.91
CA ALA A 182 -7.64 -13.15 -4.04
C ALA A 182 -6.26 -12.61 -3.59
N ALA A 183 -6.20 -11.90 -2.46
CA ALA A 183 -4.94 -11.36 -1.94
C ALA A 183 -4.03 -12.42 -1.31
N TYR A 184 -4.61 -13.44 -0.64
CA TYR A 184 -3.86 -14.48 0.06
C TYR A 184 -3.62 -15.76 -0.75
N GLU A 185 -4.49 -16.06 -1.72
CA GLU A 185 -4.44 -17.27 -2.54
C GLU A 185 -4.04 -16.97 -3.99
N GLY A 186 -4.16 -15.71 -4.40
CA GLY A 186 -3.80 -15.26 -5.74
C GLY A 186 -2.30 -15.25 -5.99
N ALA A 187 -1.90 -15.51 -7.23
CA ALA A 187 -0.50 -15.54 -7.65
C ALA A 187 -0.07 -14.15 -8.15
N VAL A 188 0.41 -13.30 -7.26
CA VAL A 188 1.10 -12.06 -7.66
C VAL A 188 2.48 -12.43 -8.21
N THR A 189 2.69 -12.23 -9.50
CA THR A 189 3.94 -12.60 -10.19
C THR A 189 5.04 -11.55 -10.08
N ALA A 190 4.67 -10.28 -9.83
CA ALA A 190 5.62 -9.21 -9.62
C ALA A 190 6.40 -9.40 -8.31
N PRO A 191 7.66 -8.95 -8.23
CA PRO A 191 8.37 -8.86 -6.96
C PRO A 191 7.53 -8.13 -5.91
N THR A 192 7.35 -8.74 -4.74
CA THR A 192 6.41 -8.24 -3.72
C THR A 192 7.09 -8.08 -2.38
N LEU A 193 6.98 -6.89 -1.79
CA LEU A 193 7.31 -6.62 -0.40
C LEU A 193 6.02 -6.58 0.44
N LEU A 194 5.89 -7.53 1.36
CA LEU A 194 4.86 -7.54 2.38
C LEU A 194 5.39 -6.83 3.63
N LEU A 195 4.73 -5.75 4.05
CA LEU A 195 5.06 -4.99 5.26
C LEU A 195 3.94 -5.13 6.29
N VAL A 196 4.26 -5.56 7.49
CA VAL A 196 3.28 -5.74 8.56
C VAL A 196 3.85 -5.30 9.90
N GLY A 197 3.03 -4.61 10.71
CA GLY A 197 3.36 -4.33 12.10
C GLY A 197 3.21 -5.59 12.96
N ASP A 198 4.12 -5.85 13.90
CA ASP A 198 3.98 -7.00 14.80
C ASP A 198 2.93 -6.76 15.91
N ALA A 199 2.54 -5.50 16.12
CA ALA A 199 1.46 -5.09 17.02
C ALA A 199 0.12 -4.83 16.27
N ASP A 200 0.03 -5.16 14.98
CA ASP A 200 -1.20 -5.01 14.20
C ASP A 200 -2.23 -6.10 14.56
N PRO A 201 -3.35 -5.74 15.22
CA PRO A 201 -4.36 -6.73 15.62
C PRO A 201 -5.23 -7.22 14.45
N LEU A 202 -5.15 -6.56 13.28
CA LEU A 202 -5.93 -6.93 12.09
C LEU A 202 -5.16 -7.88 11.18
N ALA A 203 -3.85 -8.05 11.36
CA ALA A 203 -3.01 -8.84 10.49
C ALA A 203 -3.18 -10.35 10.71
N ASP A 204 -3.27 -11.12 9.63
CA ASP A 204 -3.03 -12.57 9.64
C ASP A 204 -1.54 -12.85 9.40
N HIS A 205 -0.76 -12.81 10.48
CA HIS A 205 0.68 -13.05 10.43
C HIS A 205 1.06 -14.42 9.85
N GLU A 206 0.27 -15.47 10.11
CA GLU A 206 0.51 -16.81 9.58
C GLU A 206 0.16 -16.87 8.09
N GLY A 207 -0.95 -16.24 7.70
CA GLY A 207 -1.33 -16.09 6.30
C GLY A 207 -0.27 -15.38 5.49
N LEU A 208 0.21 -14.23 5.97
CA LEU A 208 1.29 -13.48 5.32
C LEU A 208 2.58 -14.30 5.20
N ALA A 209 2.93 -15.09 6.22
CA ALA A 209 4.09 -15.97 6.16
C ALA A 209 3.90 -17.11 5.14
N ARG A 210 2.68 -17.63 4.97
CA ARG A 210 2.35 -18.60 3.92
C ARG A 210 2.48 -17.99 2.53
N VAL A 211 1.91 -16.79 2.31
CA VAL A 211 2.04 -16.05 1.04
C VAL A 211 3.51 -15.83 0.69
N ALA A 212 4.32 -15.36 1.63
CA ALA A 212 5.74 -15.13 1.41
C ALA A 212 6.51 -16.40 1.04
N LYS A 213 6.13 -17.56 1.59
CA LYS A 213 6.75 -18.84 1.26
C LYS A 213 6.32 -19.41 -0.08
N SER A 214 5.07 -19.20 -0.47
CA SER A 214 4.52 -19.72 -1.73
C SER A 214 4.90 -18.87 -2.94
N SER A 215 5.24 -17.61 -2.72
CA SER A 215 5.56 -16.66 -3.80
C SER A 215 7.08 -16.54 -3.99
N PRO A 216 7.61 -16.91 -5.15
CA PRO A 216 9.07 -17.04 -5.35
C PRO A 216 9.82 -15.69 -5.31
N ARG A 217 9.10 -14.58 -5.41
CA ARG A 217 9.66 -13.22 -5.39
C ARG A 217 9.05 -12.35 -4.27
N ALA A 218 8.50 -12.97 -3.23
CA ALA A 218 7.96 -12.26 -2.11
C ALA A 218 8.98 -12.14 -0.96
N ARG A 219 8.98 -10.99 -0.32
CA ARG A 219 9.72 -10.67 0.90
C ARG A 219 8.73 -10.21 1.97
N LEU A 220 8.78 -10.80 3.15
CA LEU A 220 7.99 -10.39 4.30
C LEU A 220 8.89 -9.67 5.29
N SER A 221 8.60 -8.40 5.54
CA SER A 221 9.25 -7.58 6.56
C SER A 221 8.27 -7.26 7.69
N ARG A 222 8.60 -7.73 8.90
CA ARG A 222 7.82 -7.47 10.11
C ARG A 222 8.43 -6.30 10.87
N VAL A 223 7.62 -5.28 11.14
CA VAL A 223 8.05 -4.04 11.78
C VAL A 223 7.73 -4.09 13.27
N ARG A 224 8.77 -4.14 14.10
CA ARG A 224 8.62 -4.27 15.56
C ARG A 224 7.92 -3.07 16.17
N GLY A 225 6.88 -3.32 16.96
CA GLY A 225 6.08 -2.31 17.66
C GLY A 225 5.23 -1.44 16.75
N ALA A 226 5.15 -1.74 15.45
CA ALA A 226 4.27 -1.02 14.54
C ALA A 226 2.86 -1.62 14.56
N HIS A 227 1.88 -0.74 14.39
CA HIS A 227 0.47 -1.03 14.29
C HIS A 227 0.04 -1.16 12.81
N HIS A 228 -1.26 -1.06 12.55
CA HIS A 228 -1.85 -1.31 11.25
C HIS A 228 -1.34 -0.38 10.14
N ASP A 229 -1.31 0.95 10.39
CA ASP A 229 -0.84 1.95 9.42
C ASP A 229 0.70 1.98 9.34
N VAL A 230 1.30 0.83 9.05
CA VAL A 230 2.75 0.57 9.16
C VAL A 230 3.63 1.57 8.40
N LEU A 231 3.15 2.14 7.28
CA LEU A 231 3.88 3.16 6.51
C LEU A 231 4.01 4.49 7.27
N ASN A 232 3.11 4.76 8.21
CA ASN A 232 2.96 6.04 8.86
C ASN A 232 3.12 6.00 10.39
N ASP A 233 3.36 4.82 10.98
CA ASP A 233 3.54 4.66 12.42
C ASP A 233 4.89 5.24 12.91
N VAL A 234 5.24 5.08 14.17
CA VAL A 234 6.47 5.60 14.78
C VAL A 234 7.72 5.18 14.01
N GLN A 235 7.72 3.97 13.47
CA GLN A 235 8.84 3.39 12.71
C GLN A 235 8.91 3.86 11.24
N HIS A 236 8.09 4.82 10.81
CA HIS A 236 7.96 5.27 9.42
C HIS A 236 9.29 5.57 8.71
N ARG A 237 10.36 5.92 9.45
CA ARG A 237 11.69 6.18 8.86
C ARG A 237 12.35 4.88 8.42
N SER A 238 12.36 3.89 9.29
CA SER A 238 12.92 2.55 8.99
C SER A 238 12.10 1.85 7.94
N VAL A 239 10.76 1.99 7.99
CA VAL A 239 9.85 1.44 6.97
C VAL A 239 10.11 2.07 5.60
N ALA A 240 10.25 3.39 5.52
CA ALA A 240 10.59 4.05 4.26
C ALA A 240 11.97 3.61 3.72
N ALA A 241 12.97 3.42 4.60
CA ALA A 241 14.28 2.89 4.19
C ALA A 241 14.18 1.45 3.66
N GLU A 242 13.36 0.59 4.29
CA GLU A 242 13.09 -0.76 3.81
C GLU A 242 12.41 -0.75 2.43
N VAL A 243 11.43 0.14 2.24
CA VAL A 243 10.80 0.33 0.92
C VAL A 243 11.83 0.78 -0.11
N VAL A 244 12.65 1.81 0.18
CA VAL A 244 13.71 2.26 -0.74
C VAL A 244 14.69 1.12 -1.05
N THR A 245 15.10 0.34 -0.06
CA THR A 245 15.95 -0.84 -0.27
C THR A 245 15.30 -1.84 -1.23
N PHE A 246 14.01 -2.07 -1.10
CA PHE A 246 13.26 -2.94 -2.01
C PHE A 246 13.20 -2.35 -3.43
N LEU A 247 12.90 -1.06 -3.57
CA LEU A 247 12.86 -0.38 -4.86
C LEU A 247 14.21 -0.48 -5.61
N GLU A 248 15.30 -0.25 -4.89
CA GLU A 248 16.65 -0.36 -5.45
C GLU A 248 16.98 -1.83 -5.82
N THR A 249 16.54 -2.80 -5.02
CA THR A 249 16.69 -4.22 -5.32
C THR A 249 15.93 -4.61 -6.60
N VAL A 250 14.69 -4.13 -6.78
CA VAL A 250 13.92 -4.34 -8.02
C VAL A 250 14.63 -3.70 -9.21
N ARG A 251 15.12 -2.49 -9.04
CA ARG A 251 15.85 -1.75 -10.08
C ARG A 251 17.13 -2.45 -10.53
N ASP A 252 17.79 -3.18 -9.62
CA ASP A 252 19.01 -3.97 -9.90
C ASP A 252 18.71 -5.46 -10.21
N GLY A 253 17.54 -5.75 -10.77
CA GLY A 253 17.19 -7.09 -11.21
C GLY A 253 17.02 -8.12 -10.08
N LEU A 254 16.57 -7.68 -8.91
CA LEU A 254 16.40 -8.47 -7.68
C LEU A 254 17.72 -8.89 -7.00
N ILE A 255 18.80 -8.18 -7.27
CA ILE A 255 20.08 -8.40 -6.59
C ILE A 255 20.17 -7.40 -5.43
N PRO A 256 20.23 -7.87 -4.17
CA PRO A 256 20.41 -6.97 -3.02
C PRO A 256 21.73 -6.20 -3.11
N LEU A 257 21.68 -4.88 -3.07
CA LEU A 257 22.89 -4.04 -3.12
C LEU A 257 23.65 -4.02 -1.78
N VAL A 258 22.97 -4.34 -0.69
CA VAL A 258 23.57 -4.45 0.64
C VAL A 258 23.29 -5.83 1.19
N VAL A 259 24.34 -6.56 1.51
CA VAL A 259 24.27 -7.87 2.16
C VAL A 259 24.92 -7.77 3.52
N VAL A 260 24.19 -8.16 4.57
CA VAL A 260 24.72 -8.24 5.93
C VAL A 260 25.41 -9.60 6.08
N GLU A 261 26.73 -9.61 6.13
CA GLU A 261 27.52 -10.86 6.27
C GLU A 261 27.60 -11.34 7.72
N SER A 262 27.56 -10.41 8.68
CA SER A 262 27.55 -10.73 10.11
C SER A 262 26.93 -9.62 10.93
N SER A 263 26.31 -10.00 12.04
CA SER A 263 25.79 -9.05 13.04
C SER A 263 25.98 -9.63 14.44
N ALA A 264 26.37 -8.79 15.37
CA ALA A 264 26.54 -9.14 16.79
C ALA A 264 25.38 -8.65 17.67
N TRP A 265 24.31 -8.14 17.05
CA TRP A 265 23.10 -7.59 17.73
C TRP A 265 21.83 -7.98 17.00
#